data_259a1578bbdfb95dee201c18bb5c329c
#
_entry.id   259a1578bbdfb95dee201c18bb5c329c
#
_cell.length_a   1.000
_cell.length_b   1.000
_cell.length_c   1.000
_cell.angle_alpha   90.00
_cell.angle_beta   90.00
_cell.angle_gamma   90.00
#
_symmetry.space_group_name_H-M   'P 1'
#
loop_
_entity.id
_entity.type
_entity.pdbx_description
1 polymer ?
#
loop_
_entity_poly.entity_id
_entity_poly.type
_entity_poly.pdbx_seq_one_letter_code
_entity_poly.pdbx_strand_id
1 'polypeptide(L)'
;MSDFNARYAAARKAAIARDFAKLNPEQRRGVLTTEGALLLLAGAGSGKTTVLINRVANLLTYGRGSDSADVPAWATEDDLAFLESYPEHPTSDERSRMVHLCTLEPAAPWSVLAVTFTNKAANACPLLAFRVRRACGR
;
A
#
# COMPACT_ATOMS: atom_id res chain seq x y z
N MET A 1 -11.79 -20.28 9.19
CA MET A 1 -11.46 -18.86 9.44
C MET A 1 -12.59 -18.28 10.27
N SER A 2 -12.30 -17.59 11.38
CA SER A 2 -13.38 -16.96 12.15
C SER A 2 -14.00 -15.83 11.34
N ASP A 3 -15.28 -15.53 11.58
CA ASP A 3 -15.99 -14.42 10.95
C ASP A 3 -15.24 -13.09 11.17
N PHE A 4 -14.67 -12.90 12.35
CA PHE A 4 -13.81 -11.77 12.69
C PHE A 4 -12.63 -11.62 11.71
N ASN A 5 -11.88 -12.68 11.42
CA ASN A 5 -10.73 -12.61 10.54
C ASN A 5 -11.10 -12.21 9.11
N ALA A 6 -12.20 -12.77 8.60
CA ALA A 6 -12.69 -12.43 7.26
C ALA A 6 -13.14 -10.96 7.18
N ARG A 7 -13.87 -10.47 8.18
CA ARG A 7 -14.31 -9.08 8.29
C ARG A 7 -13.12 -8.13 8.43
N TYR A 8 -12.17 -8.44 9.30
CA TYR A 8 -10.98 -7.61 9.50
C TYR A 8 -10.15 -7.48 8.22
N ALA A 9 -9.87 -8.58 7.54
CA ALA A 9 -9.14 -8.56 6.28
C ALA A 9 -9.87 -7.74 5.20
N ALA A 10 -11.20 -7.85 5.12
CA ALA A 10 -12.02 -7.08 4.18
C ALA A 10 -12.00 -5.58 4.51
N ALA A 11 -12.19 -5.20 5.78
CA ALA A 11 -12.16 -3.81 6.22
C ALA A 11 -10.78 -3.17 6.00
N ARG A 12 -9.70 -3.89 6.30
CA ARG A 12 -8.33 -3.46 6.03
C ARG A 12 -8.09 -3.20 4.54
N LYS A 13 -8.46 -4.13 3.68
CA LYS A 13 -8.32 -3.98 2.22
C LYS A 13 -9.10 -2.77 1.70
N ALA A 14 -10.31 -2.56 2.21
CA ALA A 14 -11.14 -1.41 1.86
C ALA A 14 -10.50 -0.09 2.31
N ALA A 15 -9.97 -0.03 3.53
CA ALA A 15 -9.28 1.14 4.05
C ALA A 15 -8.03 1.49 3.24
N ILE A 16 -7.18 0.51 2.93
CA ILE A 16 -5.99 0.72 2.08
C ILE A 16 -6.38 1.19 0.67
N ALA A 17 -7.41 0.60 0.08
CA ALA A 17 -7.85 0.95 -1.28
C ALA A 17 -8.26 2.43 -1.41
N ARG A 18 -8.69 3.08 -0.33
CA ARG A 18 -9.02 4.51 -0.32
C ARG A 18 -7.80 5.40 -0.60
N ASP A 19 -6.62 5.02 -0.14
CA ASP A 19 -5.39 5.77 -0.41
C ASP A 19 -5.05 5.80 -1.92
N PHE A 20 -5.57 4.83 -2.66
CA PHE A 20 -5.37 4.68 -4.10
C PHE A 20 -6.64 4.95 -4.92
N ALA A 21 -7.61 5.64 -4.35
CA ALA A 21 -8.91 5.92 -4.98
C ALA A 21 -8.81 6.74 -6.28
N LYS A 22 -7.73 7.54 -6.43
CA LYS A 22 -7.47 8.35 -7.64
C LYS A 22 -7.04 7.52 -8.84
N LEU A 23 -6.61 6.28 -8.63
CA LEU A 23 -6.22 5.37 -9.70
C LEU A 23 -7.46 4.75 -10.35
N ASN A 24 -7.38 4.48 -11.65
CA ASN A 24 -8.42 3.69 -12.31
C ASN A 24 -8.43 2.24 -11.78
N PRO A 25 -9.50 1.45 -12.02
CA PRO A 25 -9.62 0.10 -11.47
C PRO A 25 -8.44 -0.82 -11.79
N GLU A 26 -7.94 -0.81 -13.02
CA GLU A 26 -6.83 -1.65 -13.46
C GLU A 26 -5.50 -1.24 -12.80
N GLN A 27 -5.24 0.06 -12.75
CA GLN A 27 -4.07 0.60 -12.05
C GLN A 27 -4.11 0.25 -10.57
N ARG A 28 -5.27 0.44 -9.93
CA ARG A 28 -5.48 0.10 -8.51
C ARG A 28 -5.26 -1.38 -8.24
N ARG A 29 -5.78 -2.26 -9.11
CA ARG A 29 -5.54 -3.69 -9.02
C ARG A 29 -4.04 -4.02 -9.05
N GLY A 30 -3.28 -3.40 -9.97
CA GLY A 30 -1.83 -3.56 -10.05
C GLY A 30 -1.09 -3.09 -8.80
N VAL A 31 -1.56 -2.01 -8.17
CA VAL A 31 -0.97 -1.48 -6.93
C VAL A 31 -1.26 -2.36 -5.72
N LEU A 32 -2.48 -2.86 -5.59
CA LEU A 32 -2.94 -3.61 -4.42
C LEU A 32 -2.54 -5.08 -4.41
N THR A 33 -2.13 -5.65 -5.57
CA THR A 33 -1.61 -7.02 -5.64
C THR A 33 -0.15 -7.03 -5.20
N THR A 34 0.17 -7.60 -4.04
CA THR A 34 1.51 -7.54 -3.45
C THR A 34 2.31 -8.82 -3.64
N GLU A 35 1.66 -9.96 -3.74
CA GLU A 35 2.30 -11.26 -3.82
C GLU A 35 2.46 -11.77 -5.26
N GLY A 36 3.55 -12.48 -5.48
CA GLY A 36 3.85 -13.13 -6.76
C GLY A 36 4.33 -12.18 -7.86
N ALA A 37 4.62 -12.76 -9.02
CA ALA A 37 5.02 -12.02 -10.20
C ALA A 37 3.81 -11.34 -10.85
N LEU A 38 3.92 -10.04 -11.10
CA LEU A 38 2.87 -9.25 -11.75
C LEU A 38 3.42 -8.63 -13.04
N LEU A 39 2.77 -8.91 -14.15
CA LEU A 39 3.02 -8.27 -15.44
C LEU A 39 1.90 -7.29 -15.76
N LEU A 40 2.26 -6.02 -15.95
CA LEU A 40 1.35 -4.96 -16.38
C LEU A 40 1.62 -4.63 -17.84
N LEU A 41 0.67 -4.96 -18.70
CA LEU A 41 0.73 -4.62 -20.12
C LEU A 41 0.01 -3.28 -20.32
N ALA A 42 0.75 -2.27 -20.79
CA ALA A 42 0.22 -0.94 -20.93
C ALA A 42 0.92 -0.20 -22.07
N GLY A 43 0.14 0.53 -22.87
CA GLY A 43 0.66 1.37 -23.94
C GLY A 43 1.35 2.65 -23.43
N ALA A 44 1.96 3.41 -24.34
CA ALA A 44 2.53 4.72 -24.01
C ALA A 44 1.45 5.67 -23.47
N GLY A 45 1.76 6.43 -22.41
CA GLY A 45 0.83 7.37 -21.78
C GLY A 45 -0.26 6.73 -20.91
N SER A 46 -0.21 5.43 -20.66
CA SER A 46 -1.21 4.70 -19.85
C SER A 46 -1.02 4.80 -18.34
N GLY A 47 -0.02 5.57 -17.86
CA GLY A 47 0.24 5.73 -16.42
C GLY A 47 1.02 4.58 -15.78
N LYS A 48 1.87 3.86 -16.53
CA LYS A 48 2.72 2.78 -15.99
C LYS A 48 3.61 3.23 -14.83
N THR A 49 4.22 4.40 -14.96
CA THR A 49 5.07 4.98 -13.91
C THR A 49 4.27 5.30 -12.65
N THR A 50 3.04 5.79 -12.81
CA THR A 50 2.11 6.05 -11.69
C THR A 50 1.80 4.75 -10.94
N VAL A 51 1.52 3.65 -11.64
CA VAL A 51 1.30 2.34 -11.02
C VAL A 51 2.54 1.87 -10.28
N LEU A 52 3.73 1.97 -10.87
CA LEU A 52 4.98 1.57 -10.23
C LEU A 52 5.23 2.34 -8.93
N ILE A 53 5.11 3.66 -8.96
CA ILE A 53 5.33 4.53 -7.79
C ILE A 53 4.34 4.18 -6.67
N ASN A 54 3.07 4.07 -6.99
CA ASN A 54 2.03 3.75 -6.01
C ASN A 54 2.17 2.32 -5.48
N ARG A 55 2.60 1.35 -6.30
CA ARG A 55 2.88 -0.01 -5.86
C ARG A 55 4.04 -0.03 -4.85
N VAL A 56 5.12 0.67 -5.12
CA VAL A 56 6.24 0.80 -4.18
C VAL A 56 5.78 1.46 -2.89
N ALA A 57 4.98 2.53 -2.96
CA ALA A 57 4.41 3.19 -1.79
C ALA A 57 3.54 2.24 -0.97
N ASN A 58 2.69 1.42 -1.61
CA ASN A 58 1.88 0.40 -0.95
C ASN A 58 2.75 -0.63 -0.21
N LEU A 59 3.76 -1.20 -0.88
CA LEU A 59 4.67 -2.18 -0.28
C LEU A 59 5.46 -1.64 0.91
N LEU A 60 5.92 -0.39 0.84
CA LEU A 60 6.67 0.26 1.92
C LEU A 60 5.79 0.67 3.11
N THR A 61 4.53 0.98 2.87
CA THR A 61 3.60 1.46 3.90
C THR A 61 2.82 0.32 4.54
N TYR A 62 2.19 -0.50 3.72
CA TYR A 62 1.24 -1.52 4.15
C TYR A 62 1.77 -2.95 4.00
N GLY A 63 2.85 -3.15 3.24
CA GLY A 63 3.40 -4.48 2.97
C GLY A 63 2.37 -5.35 2.26
N ARG A 64 2.05 -6.52 2.84
CA ARG A 64 1.04 -7.45 2.33
C ARG A 64 -0.39 -7.13 2.76
N GLY A 65 -0.60 -6.02 3.48
CA GLY A 65 -1.91 -5.68 4.06
C GLY A 65 -3.05 -5.56 3.06
N SER A 66 -2.74 -5.16 1.81
CA SER A 66 -3.75 -4.91 0.78
C SER A 66 -4.36 -6.17 0.16
N ASP A 67 -3.71 -7.33 0.21
CA ASP A 67 -4.23 -8.57 -0.40
C ASP A 67 -4.12 -9.82 0.49
N SER A 68 -3.38 -9.79 1.60
CA SER A 68 -3.32 -10.89 2.56
C SER A 68 -4.66 -11.11 3.29
N ALA A 69 -4.92 -12.35 3.65
CA ALA A 69 -6.02 -12.73 4.56
C ALA A 69 -5.57 -12.83 6.03
N ASP A 70 -4.26 -12.72 6.30
CA ASP A 70 -3.71 -12.84 7.65
C ASP A 70 -4.17 -11.68 8.53
N VAL A 71 -4.52 -11.99 9.78
CA VAL A 71 -4.93 -11.00 10.77
C VAL A 71 -3.97 -11.07 11.95
N PRO A 72 -3.42 -9.93 12.41
CA PRO A 72 -2.56 -9.92 13.56
C PRO A 72 -3.26 -10.45 14.82
N ALA A 73 -2.53 -11.24 15.62
CA ALA A 73 -3.08 -11.82 16.84
C ALA A 73 -3.50 -10.78 17.90
N TRP A 74 -2.97 -9.56 17.81
CA TRP A 74 -3.31 -8.45 18.69
C TRP A 74 -4.54 -7.65 18.25
N ALA A 75 -5.10 -7.91 17.06
CA ALA A 75 -6.25 -7.19 16.54
C ALA A 75 -7.51 -7.46 17.40
N THR A 76 -8.24 -6.39 17.70
CA THR A 76 -9.42 -6.41 18.57
C THR A 76 -10.70 -6.07 17.80
N GLU A 77 -11.86 -6.32 18.42
CA GLU A 77 -13.17 -5.92 17.87
C GLU A 77 -13.28 -4.38 17.74
N ASP A 78 -12.65 -3.62 18.65
CA ASP A 78 -12.61 -2.15 18.55
C ASP A 78 -11.80 -1.67 17.33
N ASP A 79 -10.74 -2.39 16.97
CA ASP A 79 -9.95 -2.09 15.79
C ASP A 79 -10.71 -2.43 14.52
N LEU A 80 -11.46 -3.53 14.52
CA LEU A 80 -12.36 -3.89 13.42
C LEU A 80 -13.45 -2.84 13.23
N ALA A 81 -14.12 -2.44 14.31
CA ALA A 81 -15.15 -1.41 14.26
C ALA A 81 -14.61 -0.06 13.75
N PHE A 82 -13.39 0.28 14.15
CA PHE A 82 -12.70 1.47 13.64
C PHE A 82 -12.45 1.38 12.13
N LEU A 83 -11.93 0.25 11.63
CA LEU A 83 -11.68 0.07 10.20
C LEU A 83 -12.97 0.05 9.37
N GLU A 84 -14.03 -0.58 9.87
CA GLU A 84 -15.34 -0.61 9.20
C GLU A 84 -16.00 0.78 9.13
N SER A 85 -15.77 1.62 10.15
CA SER A 85 -16.29 2.99 10.22
C SER A 85 -15.30 4.06 9.78
N TYR A 86 -14.16 3.67 9.18
CA TYR A 86 -13.09 4.62 8.81
C TYR A 86 -13.63 5.76 7.95
N PRO A 87 -13.45 7.03 8.39
CA PRO A 87 -14.08 8.17 7.75
C PRO A 87 -13.47 8.49 6.37
N GLU A 88 -14.24 9.17 5.55
CA GLU A 88 -13.80 9.63 4.23
C GLU A 88 -12.74 10.73 4.32
N HIS A 89 -12.84 11.57 5.35
CA HIS A 89 -11.90 12.65 5.67
C HIS A 89 -11.30 12.44 7.07
N PRO A 90 -10.32 11.55 7.22
CA PRO A 90 -9.74 11.23 8.52
C PRO A 90 -8.89 12.37 9.06
N THR A 91 -8.85 12.49 10.37
CA THR A 91 -7.84 13.29 11.07
C THR A 91 -6.46 12.65 10.96
N SER A 92 -5.41 13.40 11.32
CA SER A 92 -4.03 12.88 11.33
C SER A 92 -3.87 11.64 12.23
N ASP A 93 -4.54 11.64 13.39
CA ASP A 93 -4.46 10.55 14.36
C ASP A 93 -5.22 9.30 13.86
N GLU A 94 -6.41 9.48 13.30
CA GLU A 94 -7.17 8.39 12.67
C GLU A 94 -6.40 7.77 11.51
N ARG A 95 -5.75 8.60 10.69
CA ARG A 95 -4.91 8.12 9.61
C ARG A 95 -3.72 7.32 10.14
N SER A 96 -3.05 7.80 11.17
CA SER A 96 -1.91 7.09 11.79
C SER A 96 -2.34 5.75 12.38
N ARG A 97 -3.50 5.71 13.04
CA ARG A 97 -4.10 4.47 13.56
C ARG A 97 -4.44 3.51 12.42
N MET A 98 -5.08 3.99 11.35
CA MET A 98 -5.42 3.16 10.18
C MET A 98 -4.15 2.54 9.57
N VAL A 99 -3.10 3.33 9.35
CA VAL A 99 -1.83 2.83 8.81
C VAL A 99 -1.26 1.74 9.71
N HIS A 100 -1.26 1.93 11.05
CA HIS A 100 -0.77 0.93 11.99
C HIS A 100 -1.58 -0.38 11.90
N LEU A 101 -2.91 -0.29 11.90
CA LEU A 101 -3.80 -1.46 11.82
C LEU A 101 -3.73 -2.19 10.48
N CYS A 102 -3.43 -1.47 9.41
CA CYS A 102 -3.40 -2.01 8.05
C CYS A 102 -2.03 -2.54 7.62
N THR A 103 -0.96 -2.20 8.34
CA THR A 103 0.39 -2.62 8.00
C THR A 103 0.63 -4.09 8.37
N LEU A 104 1.07 -4.87 7.39
CA LEU A 104 1.43 -6.27 7.55
C LEU A 104 2.73 -6.56 6.80
N GLU A 105 3.81 -6.81 7.52
CA GLU A 105 5.14 -7.08 6.97
C GLU A 105 5.57 -6.06 5.90
N PRO A 106 5.72 -4.78 6.25
CA PRO A 106 6.08 -3.74 5.30
C PRO A 106 7.47 -4.01 4.71
N ALA A 107 7.61 -3.80 3.41
CA ALA A 107 8.90 -3.98 2.74
C ALA A 107 9.92 -2.97 3.27
N ALA A 108 11.13 -3.44 3.55
CA ALA A 108 12.22 -2.54 3.90
C ALA A 108 12.65 -1.76 2.65
N PRO A 109 12.96 -0.45 2.75
CA PRO A 109 13.34 0.36 1.59
C PRO A 109 14.52 -0.21 0.78
N TRP A 110 15.46 -0.84 1.45
CA TRP A 110 16.62 -1.47 0.82
C TRP A 110 16.34 -2.83 0.17
N SER A 111 15.15 -3.41 0.39
CA SER A 111 14.72 -4.65 -0.25
C SER A 111 14.00 -4.43 -1.59
N VAL A 112 13.76 -3.16 -1.97
CA VAL A 112 13.07 -2.80 -3.19
C VAL A 112 14.07 -2.30 -4.23
N LEU A 113 14.19 -3.03 -5.35
CA LEU A 113 14.96 -2.60 -6.51
C LEU A 113 14.00 -2.16 -7.62
N ALA A 114 14.06 -0.88 -7.99
CA ALA A 114 13.31 -0.33 -9.12
C ALA A 114 14.28 0.02 -10.25
N VAL A 115 14.05 -0.57 -11.43
CA VAL A 115 14.87 -0.36 -12.63
C VAL A 115 14.04 0.35 -13.69
N THR A 116 14.59 1.38 -14.31
CA THR A 116 13.94 2.16 -15.38
C THR A 116 14.94 2.53 -16.45
N PHE A 117 14.44 2.75 -17.68
CA PHE A 117 15.28 3.10 -18.83
C PHE A 117 15.57 4.60 -18.96
N THR A 118 14.91 5.47 -18.17
CA THR A 118 15.05 6.94 -18.30
C THR A 118 15.31 7.60 -16.95
N ASN A 119 16.17 8.60 -16.94
CA ASN A 119 16.43 9.44 -15.76
C ASN A 119 15.16 10.18 -15.29
N LYS A 120 14.28 10.56 -16.23
CA LYS A 120 13.00 11.18 -15.91
C LYS A 120 12.10 10.26 -15.07
N ALA A 121 12.03 8.98 -15.43
CA ALA A 121 11.25 8.00 -14.67
C ALA A 121 11.91 7.69 -13.31
N ALA A 122 13.24 7.65 -13.23
CA ALA A 122 13.95 7.49 -11.97
C ALA A 122 13.71 8.66 -11.01
N ASN A 123 13.71 9.88 -11.52
CA ASN A 123 13.47 11.10 -10.73
C ASN A 123 11.97 11.28 -10.34
N ALA A 124 11.05 10.63 -11.02
CA ALA A 124 9.62 10.69 -10.73
C ALA A 124 9.23 9.89 -9.47
N CYS A 125 10.16 9.18 -8.82
CA CYS A 125 9.92 8.40 -7.61
C CYS A 125 10.43 9.12 -6.34
N PRO A 126 9.79 10.23 -5.89
CA PRO A 126 10.26 11.03 -4.75
C PRO A 126 10.18 10.26 -3.43
N LEU A 127 9.31 9.24 -3.33
CA LEU A 127 9.17 8.39 -2.15
C LEU A 127 10.38 7.47 -1.94
N LEU A 128 10.98 6.97 -3.01
CA LEU A 128 12.24 6.22 -2.93
C LEU A 128 13.40 7.14 -2.54
N ALA A 129 13.48 8.33 -3.13
CA ALA A 129 14.52 9.32 -2.81
C ALA A 129 14.43 9.83 -1.37
N PHE A 130 13.23 10.01 -0.83
CA PHE A 130 13.03 10.54 0.51
C PHE A 130 13.33 9.52 1.61
N ARG A 131 13.03 8.24 1.41
CA ARG A 131 13.32 7.19 2.41
C ARG A 131 14.74 6.64 2.31
N VAL A 132 15.32 6.57 1.12
CA VAL A 132 16.74 6.21 0.95
C VAL A 132 17.66 7.27 1.59
N ARG A 133 17.33 8.56 1.49
CA ARG A 133 18.08 9.62 2.19
C ARG A 133 17.98 9.55 3.71
N ARG A 134 16.85 9.05 4.28
CA ARG A 134 16.73 8.85 5.74
C ARG A 134 17.42 7.58 6.23
N ALA A 135 17.58 6.57 5.40
CA ALA A 135 18.29 5.34 5.76
C ALA A 135 19.81 5.48 5.62
N CYS A 136 20.30 6.34 4.76
CA CYS A 136 21.71 6.76 4.67
C CYS A 136 21.94 8.01 5.53
N GLY A 137 21.59 7.94 6.79
CA GLY A 137 21.87 9.00 7.74
C GLY A 137 23.38 9.28 7.83
N ARG A 138 23.78 10.33 7.22
CA ARG A 138 24.82 11.30 7.63
C ARG A 138 24.63 12.56 6.83
#